data_bd3a8eaff743789f8f9ddf47013ce22b
#
_entry.id   bd3a8eaff743789f8f9ddf47013ce22b
#
_cell.length_a   1.000
_cell.length_b   1.000
_cell.length_c   1.000
_cell.angle_alpha   90.00
_cell.angle_beta   90.00
_cell.angle_gamma   90.00
#
_symmetry.space_group_name_H-M   'P 1'
#
loop_
_entity.id
_entity.type
_entity.pdbx_description
1 polymer ?
#
loop_
_entity_poly.entity_id
_entity_poly.type
_entity_poly.pdbx_seq_one_letter_code
_entity_poly.pdbx_strand_id
1 'polypeptide(L)'
;MLATLIVAAMLALPQDPVARPDPAAGPVVRLEDVVVDAQRLEDAAEAFVDAVAAPVGSRGLARWNEGVCVGVANLEGETAQYIADRVSDVARELGLRGHEPPCHPSILIVATSDGAAFAEELIAMRPVLFRPGGAGMNQGPAALERFRTSDRAVRWWSVSQPTDVDTGQPAVRMSGQCSGTCTPPAGNGTSVYDFAPNTAVRSVSRLSSQYRQDLKRTFVIVDVDRIGDVTLQQLGDYIAMVALAQINPDADTGRFETILNLFDEPGAVQGLTGWDRAYLEGLYESEWYRVSQNSQVRAISTTISNEYRDARPAEPVDGAE
;
A
#
# COMPACT_ATOMS: atom_id res chain seq x y z
N MET A 1 -60.95 -62.45 -52.23
CA MET A 1 -59.87 -61.48 -52.06
C MET A 1 -59.80 -61.16 -50.59
N LEU A 2 -58.81 -61.77 -49.94
CA LEU A 2 -58.60 -61.63 -48.47
C LEU A 2 -57.88 -60.31 -48.17
N ALA A 3 -58.43 -59.51 -47.26
CA ALA A 3 -57.78 -58.37 -46.67
C ALA A 3 -57.27 -58.72 -45.28
N THR A 4 -55.96 -58.71 -45.11
CA THR A 4 -55.27 -59.07 -43.87
C THR A 4 -55.15 -57.83 -43.00
N LEU A 5 -55.77 -57.81 -41.80
CA LEU A 5 -55.65 -56.81 -40.78
C LEU A 5 -54.41 -57.12 -39.91
N ILE A 6 -53.40 -56.23 -39.93
CA ILE A 6 -52.24 -56.25 -38.99
C ILE A 6 -52.58 -55.38 -37.78
N VAL A 7 -52.77 -56.02 -36.65
CA VAL A 7 -52.89 -55.36 -35.35
C VAL A 7 -51.47 -55.15 -34.76
N ALA A 8 -51.05 -53.91 -34.73
CA ALA A 8 -49.83 -53.52 -34.05
C ALA A 8 -50.07 -53.37 -32.57
N ALA A 9 -49.51 -54.22 -31.72
CA ALA A 9 -49.50 -54.08 -30.27
C ALA A 9 -48.39 -53.09 -29.86
N MET A 10 -48.77 -51.92 -29.37
CA MET A 10 -47.83 -51.00 -28.73
C MET A 10 -47.54 -51.47 -27.31
N LEU A 11 -46.33 -51.92 -27.06
CA LEU A 11 -45.79 -52.12 -25.72
C LEU A 11 -45.51 -50.75 -25.09
N ALA A 12 -46.31 -50.38 -24.11
CA ALA A 12 -46.02 -49.23 -23.24
C ALA A 12 -44.95 -49.62 -22.24
N LEU A 13 -43.75 -49.03 -22.36
CA LEU A 13 -42.70 -49.08 -21.34
C LEU A 13 -43.09 -48.18 -20.17
N PRO A 14 -42.88 -48.61 -18.92
CA PRO A 14 -43.10 -47.75 -17.77
C PRO A 14 -42.04 -46.61 -17.82
N GLN A 15 -42.50 -45.38 -17.89
CA GLN A 15 -41.68 -44.19 -17.69
C GLN A 15 -41.51 -44.02 -16.18
N ASP A 16 -40.27 -44.16 -15.70
CA ASP A 16 -39.89 -43.72 -14.38
C ASP A 16 -40.19 -42.22 -14.25
N PRO A 17 -40.76 -41.75 -13.11
CA PRO A 17 -41.00 -40.35 -12.90
C PRO A 17 -39.63 -39.62 -12.84
N VAL A 18 -39.37 -38.79 -13.83
CA VAL A 18 -38.23 -37.84 -13.77
C VAL A 18 -38.41 -37.00 -12.50
N ALA A 19 -37.53 -37.26 -11.53
CA ALA A 19 -37.47 -36.48 -10.32
C ALA A 19 -37.31 -35.00 -10.70
N ARG A 20 -38.31 -34.20 -10.43
CA ARG A 20 -38.16 -32.75 -10.55
C ARG A 20 -37.11 -32.32 -9.52
N PRO A 21 -36.11 -31.50 -9.91
CA PRO A 21 -35.19 -30.92 -8.94
C PRO A 21 -36.02 -30.07 -8.00
N ASP A 22 -35.85 -30.29 -6.72
CA ASP A 22 -36.48 -29.53 -5.63
C ASP A 22 -35.99 -28.09 -5.73
N PRO A 23 -36.85 -27.09 -5.97
CA PRO A 23 -36.44 -25.70 -6.09
C PRO A 23 -36.00 -25.06 -4.75
N ALA A 24 -36.04 -25.82 -3.66
CA ALA A 24 -35.68 -25.36 -2.32
C ALA A 24 -34.28 -25.76 -1.84
N ALA A 25 -33.50 -26.50 -2.64
CA ALA A 25 -32.12 -26.79 -2.29
C ALA A 25 -31.23 -25.61 -2.78
N GLY A 26 -31.15 -24.54 -2.02
CA GLY A 26 -30.09 -23.55 -2.14
C GLY A 26 -28.71 -24.22 -2.01
N PRO A 27 -27.65 -23.61 -2.51
CA PRO A 27 -26.31 -24.17 -2.40
C PRO A 27 -25.97 -24.44 -0.93
N VAL A 28 -25.76 -25.71 -0.60
CA VAL A 28 -25.32 -26.10 0.75
C VAL A 28 -23.86 -25.67 0.88
N VAL A 29 -23.61 -24.51 1.48
CA VAL A 29 -22.27 -24.04 1.83
C VAL A 29 -21.78 -24.91 2.99
N ARG A 30 -20.74 -25.72 2.76
CA ARG A 30 -20.11 -26.52 3.79
C ARG A 30 -19.18 -25.63 4.62
N LEU A 31 -19.18 -25.80 5.93
CA LEU A 31 -18.27 -25.09 6.84
C LEU A 31 -16.79 -25.22 6.43
N GLU A 32 -16.41 -26.37 5.88
CA GLU A 32 -15.05 -26.63 5.38
C GLU A 32 -14.69 -25.74 4.17
N ASP A 33 -15.65 -25.49 3.27
CA ASP A 33 -15.43 -24.63 2.09
C ASP A 33 -15.22 -23.17 2.52
N VAL A 34 -15.96 -22.69 3.53
CA VAL A 34 -15.80 -21.34 4.11
C VAL A 34 -14.43 -21.15 4.76
N VAL A 35 -13.95 -22.15 5.50
CA VAL A 35 -12.62 -22.11 6.13
C VAL A 35 -11.50 -22.06 5.10
N VAL A 36 -11.58 -22.84 4.03
CA VAL A 36 -10.58 -22.87 2.95
C VAL A 36 -10.53 -21.53 2.22
N ASP A 37 -11.67 -20.90 1.95
CA ASP A 37 -11.72 -19.60 1.28
C ASP A 37 -11.17 -18.48 2.17
N ALA A 38 -11.45 -18.52 3.47
CA ALA A 38 -10.90 -17.57 4.42
C ALA A 38 -9.37 -17.67 4.51
N GLN A 39 -8.82 -18.89 4.56
CA GLN A 39 -7.38 -19.09 4.58
C GLN A 39 -6.70 -18.62 3.30
N ARG A 40 -7.29 -18.88 2.14
CA ARG A 40 -6.78 -18.38 0.85
C ARG A 40 -6.79 -16.86 0.77
N LEU A 41 -7.79 -16.21 1.34
CA LEU A 41 -7.87 -14.76 1.39
C LEU A 41 -6.79 -14.17 2.31
N GLU A 42 -6.54 -14.77 3.47
CA GLU A 42 -5.47 -14.36 4.36
C GLU A 42 -4.08 -14.52 3.71
N ASP A 43 -3.82 -15.65 3.06
CA ASP A 43 -2.57 -15.92 2.35
C ASP A 43 -2.38 -14.91 1.18
N ALA A 44 -3.44 -14.57 0.46
CA ALA A 44 -3.42 -13.57 -0.61
C ALA A 44 -3.18 -12.16 -0.06
N ALA A 45 -3.79 -11.80 1.07
CA ALA A 45 -3.59 -10.52 1.72
C ALA A 45 -2.15 -10.38 2.27
N GLU A 46 -1.59 -11.43 2.88
CA GLU A 46 -0.19 -11.45 3.32
C GLU A 46 0.75 -11.28 2.12
N ALA A 47 0.51 -12.01 1.03
CA ALA A 47 1.30 -11.90 -0.18
C ALA A 47 1.19 -10.53 -0.87
N PHE A 48 0.04 -9.85 -0.79
CA PHE A 48 -0.12 -8.49 -1.28
C PHE A 48 0.72 -7.51 -0.45
N VAL A 49 0.58 -7.55 0.87
CA VAL A 49 1.35 -6.68 1.77
C VAL A 49 2.84 -6.87 1.60
N ASP A 50 3.31 -8.11 1.50
CA ASP A 50 4.74 -8.42 1.28
C ASP A 50 5.24 -7.91 -0.07
N ALA A 51 4.42 -7.92 -1.12
CA ALA A 51 4.78 -7.41 -2.42
C ALA A 51 4.87 -5.87 -2.44
N VAL A 52 3.85 -5.19 -1.87
CA VAL A 52 3.72 -3.73 -1.97
C VAL A 52 4.56 -2.97 -0.96
N ALA A 53 4.82 -3.52 0.22
CA ALA A 53 5.51 -2.82 1.27
C ALA A 53 7.02 -2.69 1.00
N ALA A 54 7.58 -1.51 1.28
CA ALA A 54 9.01 -1.24 1.13
C ALA A 54 9.63 -0.73 2.44
N PRO A 55 9.64 -1.54 3.50
CA PRO A 55 10.21 -1.11 4.77
C PRO A 55 11.72 -0.87 4.65
N VAL A 56 12.22 0.14 5.33
CA VAL A 56 13.66 0.41 5.41
C VAL A 56 14.32 -0.54 6.40
N GLY A 57 15.00 -1.54 5.89
CA GLY A 57 15.62 -2.60 6.72
C GLY A 57 14.56 -3.41 7.48
N SER A 58 14.87 -3.82 8.71
CA SER A 58 13.97 -4.61 9.57
C SER A 58 13.13 -3.75 10.53
N ARG A 59 12.88 -2.47 10.21
CA ARG A 59 12.33 -1.49 11.16
C ARG A 59 10.82 -1.33 11.14
N GLY A 60 10.12 -2.06 10.29
CA GLY A 60 8.69 -1.94 10.12
C GLY A 60 8.27 -0.90 9.08
N LEU A 61 6.98 -0.83 8.84
CA LEU A 61 6.37 0.01 7.81
C LEU A 61 6.26 1.45 8.30
N ALA A 62 6.64 2.39 7.42
CA ALA A 62 6.54 3.80 7.70
C ALA A 62 5.17 4.36 7.28
N ARG A 63 4.62 5.28 8.10
CA ARG A 63 3.37 5.98 7.83
C ARG A 63 3.44 7.44 8.28
N TRP A 64 2.54 8.27 7.82
CA TRP A 64 2.36 9.62 8.31
C TRP A 64 1.74 9.60 9.72
N ASN A 65 2.19 10.46 10.59
CA ASN A 65 1.69 10.54 11.97
C ASN A 65 1.20 11.95 12.37
N GLU A 66 1.74 12.99 11.75
CA GLU A 66 1.44 14.39 12.12
C GLU A 66 0.47 15.08 11.17
N GLY A 67 0.06 14.40 10.11
CA GLY A 67 -0.72 14.96 9.02
C GLY A 67 0.15 15.28 7.81
N VAL A 68 -0.49 15.70 6.73
CA VAL A 68 0.15 15.94 5.44
C VAL A 68 -0.17 17.33 4.89
N CYS A 69 0.81 17.92 4.24
CA CYS A 69 0.67 19.11 3.41
C CYS A 69 1.06 18.72 1.99
N VAL A 70 0.12 18.80 1.05
CA VAL A 70 0.32 18.42 -0.34
C VAL A 70 0.64 19.67 -1.15
N GLY A 71 1.79 19.68 -1.81
CA GLY A 71 2.18 20.71 -2.77
C GLY A 71 2.31 20.10 -4.16
N VAL A 72 1.76 20.78 -5.15
CA VAL A 72 1.84 20.39 -6.57
C VAL A 72 2.52 21.50 -7.36
N ALA A 73 3.43 21.14 -8.23
CA ALA A 73 4.18 22.08 -9.08
C ALA A 73 4.16 21.65 -10.54
N ASN A 74 4.29 22.64 -11.43
CA ASN A 74 4.34 22.49 -12.88
C ASN A 74 3.07 21.89 -13.51
N LEU A 75 1.92 22.05 -12.88
CA LEU A 75 0.60 21.72 -13.44
C LEU A 75 -0.27 22.98 -13.48
N GLU A 76 -1.26 22.95 -14.37
CA GLU A 76 -2.30 23.98 -14.41
C GLU A 76 -3.06 24.01 -13.07
N GLY A 77 -3.49 25.21 -12.64
CA GLY A 77 -4.02 25.43 -11.30
C GLY A 77 -5.16 24.52 -10.91
N GLU A 78 -6.13 24.30 -11.79
CA GLU A 78 -7.29 23.41 -11.52
C GLU A 78 -6.84 21.94 -11.38
N THR A 79 -5.98 21.48 -12.26
CA THR A 79 -5.42 20.12 -12.22
C THR A 79 -4.57 19.90 -10.97
N ALA A 80 -3.73 20.88 -10.65
CA ALA A 80 -2.89 20.86 -9.46
C ALA A 80 -3.74 20.79 -8.18
N GLN A 81 -4.79 21.60 -8.11
CA GLN A 81 -5.70 21.62 -6.97
C GLN A 81 -6.46 20.32 -6.83
N TYR A 82 -6.97 19.76 -7.94
CA TYR A 82 -7.67 18.48 -7.92
C TYR A 82 -6.79 17.36 -7.33
N ILE A 83 -5.54 17.23 -7.79
CA ILE A 83 -4.61 16.21 -7.29
C ILE A 83 -4.31 16.45 -5.80
N ALA A 84 -4.05 17.71 -5.41
CA ALA A 84 -3.79 18.03 -4.02
C ALA A 84 -4.97 17.71 -3.10
N ASP A 85 -6.19 18.05 -3.54
CA ASP A 85 -7.42 17.74 -2.81
C ASP A 85 -7.64 16.25 -2.71
N ARG A 86 -7.49 15.49 -3.82
CA ARG A 86 -7.68 14.05 -3.82
C ARG A 86 -6.75 13.33 -2.85
N VAL A 87 -5.45 13.66 -2.86
CA VAL A 87 -4.48 13.07 -1.90
C VAL A 87 -4.83 13.47 -0.46
N SER A 88 -5.26 14.72 -0.25
CA SER A 88 -5.65 15.21 1.07
C SER A 88 -6.95 14.56 1.56
N ASP A 89 -7.89 14.25 0.66
CA ASP A 89 -9.14 13.55 1.00
C ASP A 89 -8.86 12.13 1.45
N VAL A 90 -8.06 11.38 0.69
CA VAL A 90 -7.64 10.03 1.09
C VAL A 90 -6.89 10.08 2.44
N ALA A 91 -6.02 11.07 2.64
CA ALA A 91 -5.35 11.23 3.94
C ALA A 91 -6.34 11.46 5.09
N ARG A 92 -7.40 12.25 4.87
CA ARG A 92 -8.47 12.48 5.88
C ARG A 92 -9.30 11.23 6.13
N GLU A 93 -9.61 10.44 5.08
CA GLU A 93 -10.27 9.13 5.22
C GLU A 93 -9.47 8.20 6.16
N LEU A 94 -8.13 8.28 6.12
CA LEU A 94 -7.20 7.54 7.00
C LEU A 94 -7.00 8.19 8.38
N GLY A 95 -7.77 9.21 8.73
CA GLY A 95 -7.68 9.91 10.02
C GLY A 95 -6.51 10.89 10.14
N LEU A 96 -5.79 11.18 9.06
CA LEU A 96 -4.73 12.17 9.04
C LEU A 96 -5.29 13.59 8.92
N ARG A 97 -4.57 14.56 9.48
CA ARG A 97 -4.88 15.97 9.26
C ARG A 97 -4.33 16.42 7.91
N GLY A 98 -5.18 16.94 7.03
CA GLY A 98 -4.76 17.69 5.86
C GLY A 98 -4.46 19.14 6.29
N HIS A 99 -3.26 19.63 6.00
CA HIS A 99 -2.93 21.03 6.25
C HIS A 99 -3.30 21.86 5.02
N GLU A 100 -4.05 22.95 5.26
CA GLU A 100 -4.39 23.90 4.20
C GLU A 100 -3.26 24.89 3.92
N PRO A 101 -3.13 25.41 2.69
CA PRO A 101 -2.20 26.48 2.39
C PRO A 101 -2.48 27.77 3.19
N PRO A 102 -1.43 28.50 3.63
CA PRO A 102 -0.02 28.21 3.37
C PRO A 102 0.57 27.19 4.34
N CYS A 103 1.10 26.07 3.79
CA CYS A 103 1.80 25.07 4.59
C CYS A 103 3.10 24.65 3.88
N HIS A 104 4.04 24.08 4.62
CA HIS A 104 5.26 23.53 4.04
C HIS A 104 4.99 22.12 3.49
N PRO A 105 5.10 21.87 2.18
CA PRO A 105 4.79 20.58 1.59
C PRO A 105 5.60 19.44 2.22
N SER A 106 4.92 18.49 2.80
CA SER A 106 5.47 17.20 3.21
C SER A 106 5.38 16.15 2.08
N ILE A 107 4.37 16.28 1.24
CA ILE A 107 4.23 15.57 -0.04
C ILE A 107 4.40 16.60 -1.15
N LEU A 108 5.41 16.41 -1.99
CA LEU A 108 5.69 17.29 -3.14
C LEU A 108 5.51 16.49 -4.42
N ILE A 109 4.54 16.91 -5.22
CA ILE A 109 4.22 16.33 -6.53
C ILE A 109 4.70 17.31 -7.59
N VAL A 110 5.49 16.83 -8.54
CA VAL A 110 6.04 17.67 -9.62
C VAL A 110 5.76 16.99 -10.95
N ALA A 111 5.13 17.73 -11.85
CA ALA A 111 4.95 17.29 -13.24
C ALA A 111 6.13 17.77 -14.11
N THR A 112 6.56 16.91 -15.00
CA THR A 112 7.66 17.20 -15.96
C THR A 112 7.49 16.36 -17.22
N SER A 113 8.11 16.77 -18.31
CA SER A 113 8.21 15.98 -19.55
C SER A 113 9.42 15.04 -19.59
N ASP A 114 10.33 15.15 -18.61
CA ASP A 114 11.48 14.26 -18.45
C ASP A 114 11.68 13.96 -16.96
N GLY A 115 11.05 12.88 -16.52
CA GLY A 115 11.10 12.46 -15.13
C GLY A 115 12.49 12.01 -14.66
N ALA A 116 13.34 11.50 -15.57
CA ALA A 116 14.69 11.06 -15.22
C ALA A 116 15.62 12.27 -15.02
N ALA A 117 15.62 13.22 -15.93
CA ALA A 117 16.40 14.44 -15.79
C ALA A 117 16.00 15.23 -14.54
N PHE A 118 14.69 15.36 -14.29
CA PHE A 118 14.21 16.04 -13.10
C PHE A 118 14.60 15.32 -11.80
N ALA A 119 14.56 13.99 -11.77
CA ALA A 119 15.01 13.22 -10.61
C ALA A 119 16.48 13.48 -10.29
N GLU A 120 17.34 13.55 -11.31
CA GLU A 120 18.77 13.87 -11.17
C GLU A 120 18.98 15.29 -10.60
N GLU A 121 18.26 16.27 -11.12
CA GLU A 121 18.31 17.66 -10.62
C GLU A 121 17.83 17.75 -9.16
N LEU A 122 16.74 17.06 -8.81
CA LEU A 122 16.19 17.03 -7.46
C LEU A 122 17.19 16.42 -6.47
N ILE A 123 17.85 15.33 -6.85
CA ILE A 123 18.92 14.71 -6.05
C ILE A 123 20.09 15.68 -5.86
N ALA A 124 20.50 16.38 -6.92
CA ALA A 124 21.57 17.36 -6.84
C ALA A 124 21.22 18.56 -5.94
N MET A 125 19.97 19.03 -6.01
CA MET A 125 19.48 20.14 -5.17
C MET A 125 19.34 19.74 -3.67
N ARG A 126 19.02 18.50 -3.37
CA ARG A 126 18.70 18.03 -2.01
C ARG A 126 19.42 16.72 -1.65
N PRO A 127 20.75 16.64 -1.80
CA PRO A 127 21.49 15.37 -1.67
C PRO A 127 21.34 14.71 -0.30
N VAL A 128 21.08 15.48 0.74
CA VAL A 128 20.89 14.95 2.11
C VAL A 128 19.66 14.04 2.21
N LEU A 129 18.59 14.34 1.46
CA LEU A 129 17.34 13.57 1.47
C LEU A 129 17.43 12.26 0.69
N PHE A 130 18.45 12.15 -0.17
CA PHE A 130 18.68 10.98 -1.02
C PHE A 130 19.95 10.21 -0.67
N ARG A 131 20.59 10.53 0.47
CA ARG A 131 21.87 9.91 0.82
C ARG A 131 21.71 8.43 1.19
N PRO A 132 22.30 7.50 0.44
CA PRO A 132 22.31 6.07 0.78
C PRO A 132 23.02 5.80 2.12
N GLY A 133 22.50 4.86 2.92
CA GLY A 133 23.10 4.44 4.17
C GLY A 133 22.85 5.33 5.39
N GLY A 134 22.05 6.39 5.24
CA GLY A 134 21.63 7.20 6.38
C GLY A 134 20.68 6.41 7.30
N ALA A 135 20.94 6.42 8.61
CA ALA A 135 20.30 5.69 9.72
C ALA A 135 18.78 5.38 9.59
N GLY A 136 18.37 4.68 8.54
CA GLY A 136 16.98 4.27 8.30
C GLY A 136 16.12 5.31 7.59
N MET A 137 16.72 6.40 7.08
CA MET A 137 16.00 7.47 6.38
C MET A 137 15.91 7.26 4.87
N ASN A 138 16.56 6.24 4.32
CA ASN A 138 16.55 5.96 2.89
C ASN A 138 16.47 4.47 2.59
N GLN A 139 16.07 4.16 1.36
CA GLN A 139 15.87 2.80 0.87
C GLN A 139 17.16 2.16 0.30
N GLY A 140 18.29 2.83 0.40
CA GLY A 140 19.60 2.35 -0.08
C GLY A 140 19.97 2.76 -1.50
N PRO A 141 21.22 2.46 -1.93
CA PRO A 141 21.75 2.95 -3.21
C PRO A 141 21.03 2.36 -4.44
N ALA A 142 20.59 1.11 -4.36
CA ALA A 142 19.88 0.48 -5.47
C ALA A 142 18.50 1.11 -5.70
N ALA A 143 17.77 1.46 -4.64
CA ALA A 143 16.51 2.16 -4.74
C ALA A 143 16.69 3.59 -5.29
N LEU A 144 17.77 4.28 -4.88
CA LEU A 144 18.09 5.61 -5.41
C LEU A 144 18.40 5.55 -6.91
N GLU A 145 19.15 4.53 -7.34
CA GLU A 145 19.44 4.34 -8.77
C GLU A 145 18.16 4.09 -9.58
N ARG A 146 17.27 3.23 -9.07
CA ARG A 146 15.97 3.00 -9.71
C ARG A 146 15.11 4.27 -9.76
N PHE A 147 15.06 5.05 -8.69
CA PHE A 147 14.35 6.33 -8.69
C PHE A 147 14.88 7.27 -9.76
N ARG A 148 16.21 7.33 -9.95
CA ARG A 148 16.89 8.16 -10.92
C ARG A 148 16.66 7.71 -12.36
N THR A 149 16.73 6.39 -12.64
CA THR A 149 16.85 5.85 -13.99
C THR A 149 15.59 5.14 -14.50
N SER A 150 14.55 4.93 -13.69
CA SER A 150 13.36 4.21 -14.13
C SER A 150 12.61 4.94 -15.25
N ASP A 151 11.98 4.18 -16.15
CA ASP A 151 11.14 4.69 -17.23
C ASP A 151 9.64 4.79 -16.84
N ARG A 152 9.33 4.83 -15.55
CA ARG A 152 7.95 4.86 -15.07
C ARG A 152 7.31 6.22 -15.30
N ALA A 153 6.01 6.21 -15.61
CA ALA A 153 5.21 7.44 -15.73
C ALA A 153 5.15 8.20 -14.38
N VAL A 154 5.08 7.48 -13.28
CA VAL A 154 5.15 8.05 -11.93
C VAL A 154 6.27 7.39 -11.16
N ARG A 155 7.16 8.19 -10.59
CA ARG A 155 8.23 7.75 -9.70
C ARG A 155 8.14 8.49 -8.37
N TRP A 156 8.51 7.83 -7.29
CA TRP A 156 8.43 8.42 -5.96
C TRP A 156 9.63 8.07 -5.09
N TRP A 157 9.90 8.94 -4.16
CA TRP A 157 10.92 8.76 -3.14
C TRP A 157 10.38 9.17 -1.78
N SER A 158 10.27 8.22 -0.86
CA SER A 158 9.79 8.45 0.50
C SER A 158 10.95 8.51 1.48
N VAL A 159 10.95 9.52 2.33
CA VAL A 159 11.90 9.71 3.41
C VAL A 159 11.20 9.35 4.72
N SER A 160 11.64 8.28 5.34
CA SER A 160 11.14 7.86 6.66
C SER A 160 12.20 8.08 7.74
N GLN A 161 11.76 8.27 8.97
CA GLN A 161 12.60 8.52 10.12
C GLN A 161 12.13 7.74 11.33
N PRO A 162 13.03 7.03 12.03
CA PRO A 162 12.69 6.47 13.33
C PRO A 162 12.40 7.60 14.33
N THR A 163 11.28 7.50 15.02
CA THR A 163 10.78 8.48 15.96
C THR A 163 10.51 7.79 17.29
N ASP A 164 10.95 8.39 18.40
CA ASP A 164 10.62 7.93 19.75
C ASP A 164 9.13 8.13 20.01
N VAL A 165 8.49 7.08 20.47
CA VAL A 165 7.05 7.01 20.61
C VAL A 165 6.49 7.96 21.64
N ASP A 166 7.18 8.07 22.76
CA ASP A 166 6.70 8.84 23.92
C ASP A 166 6.98 10.35 23.76
N THR A 167 8.10 10.68 23.11
CA THR A 167 8.54 12.06 22.98
C THR A 167 8.23 12.69 21.63
N GLY A 168 7.96 11.85 20.60
CA GLY A 168 7.83 12.30 19.21
C GLY A 168 9.14 12.81 18.59
N GLN A 169 10.25 12.68 19.31
CA GLN A 169 11.55 13.17 18.83
C GLN A 169 12.20 12.20 17.86
N PRO A 170 12.92 12.69 16.86
CA PRO A 170 13.69 11.86 15.95
C PRO A 170 14.70 10.99 16.70
N ALA A 171 14.66 9.68 16.46
CA ALA A 171 15.58 8.70 17.01
C ALA A 171 16.60 8.26 15.94
N VAL A 172 17.44 9.18 15.52
CA VAL A 172 18.42 8.94 14.45
C VAL A 172 19.57 8.04 14.94
N ARG A 173 19.80 8.02 16.25
CA ARG A 173 20.84 7.25 16.90
C ARG A 173 20.25 6.48 18.08
N MET A 174 20.33 5.17 18.05
CA MET A 174 19.87 4.32 19.14
C MET A 174 21.04 4.00 20.09
N SER A 175 20.74 3.95 21.39
CA SER A 175 21.71 3.47 22.39
C SER A 175 22.23 2.08 22.00
N GLY A 176 23.53 1.88 21.95
CA GLY A 176 24.16 0.61 21.59
C GLY A 176 24.48 0.43 20.09
N GLN A 177 24.12 1.37 19.21
CA GLN A 177 24.57 1.33 17.82
C GLN A 177 26.03 1.76 17.62
N CYS A 178 26.69 2.26 18.65
CA CYS A 178 28.12 2.50 18.64
C CYS A 178 28.84 1.28 19.20
N SER A 179 29.39 0.45 18.36
CA SER A 179 30.38 -0.54 18.77
C SER A 179 31.78 0.11 18.73
N GLY A 180 32.18 0.72 19.82
CA GLY A 180 33.44 1.42 19.95
C GLY A 180 33.30 2.82 20.52
N THR A 181 34.38 3.55 20.70
CA THR A 181 34.34 4.97 21.05
C THR A 181 33.63 5.73 19.97
N CYS A 182 32.47 6.28 20.29
CA CYS A 182 31.72 7.22 19.41
C CYS A 182 32.48 8.55 19.30
N THR A 183 33.78 8.49 19.23
CA THR A 183 34.65 9.63 18.90
C THR A 183 34.60 9.77 17.39
N PRO A 184 34.26 10.94 16.88
CA PRO A 184 34.39 11.19 15.44
C PRO A 184 35.82 10.87 15.02
N PRO A 185 36.03 10.16 13.90
CA PRO A 185 37.36 10.03 13.37
C PRO A 185 37.95 11.43 13.21
N ALA A 186 39.18 11.61 13.70
CA ALA A 186 39.90 12.89 13.61
C ALA A 186 40.22 13.18 12.15
N GLY A 187 39.26 13.67 11.44
CA GLY A 187 39.29 14.05 10.04
C GLY A 187 38.09 14.95 9.77
N ASN A 188 38.32 16.10 9.28
CA ASN A 188 37.51 17.30 9.03
C ASN A 188 36.05 17.17 8.55
N GLY A 189 35.34 16.15 8.95
CA GLY A 189 33.93 15.99 8.64
C GLY A 189 33.17 15.52 9.88
N THR A 190 32.59 16.46 10.62
CA THR A 190 31.51 16.17 11.55
C THR A 190 30.39 15.49 10.77
N SER A 191 30.15 14.22 11.06
CA SER A 191 29.00 13.51 10.52
C SER A 191 27.74 14.12 11.10
N VAL A 192 26.71 14.31 10.30
CA VAL A 192 25.36 14.72 10.78
C VAL A 192 24.88 13.79 11.91
N TYR A 193 25.39 12.58 11.96
CA TYR A 193 25.12 11.59 13.02
C TYR A 193 25.73 11.95 14.39
N ASP A 194 26.78 12.76 14.44
CA ASP A 194 27.41 13.17 15.69
C ASP A 194 26.54 14.11 16.50
N PHE A 195 25.62 14.81 15.84
CA PHE A 195 24.63 15.70 16.43
C PHE A 195 23.25 15.07 16.59
N ALA A 196 23.09 13.82 16.15
CA ALA A 196 21.81 13.15 16.27
C ALA A 196 21.46 12.91 17.74
N PRO A 197 20.26 13.23 18.20
CA PRO A 197 19.86 13.00 19.58
C PRO A 197 19.95 11.52 19.92
N ASN A 198 20.55 11.22 21.07
CA ASN A 198 20.53 9.88 21.62
C ASN A 198 19.23 9.68 22.37
N THR A 199 18.45 8.71 21.95
CA THR A 199 17.25 8.31 22.70
C THR A 199 17.63 7.26 23.71
N ALA A 200 17.36 7.50 25.01
CA ALA A 200 17.60 6.54 26.07
C ALA A 200 16.68 5.32 25.90
N VAL A 201 17.24 4.12 26.03
CA VAL A 201 16.41 2.90 26.11
C VAL A 201 15.71 2.91 27.47
N ARG A 202 14.38 3.09 27.47
CA ARG A 202 13.56 3.15 28.68
C ARG A 202 12.94 1.83 29.06
N SER A 203 12.72 0.97 28.08
CA SER A 203 12.10 -0.33 28.31
C SER A 203 12.73 -1.37 27.38
N VAL A 204 13.08 -2.52 27.95
CA VAL A 204 13.51 -3.68 27.18
C VAL A 204 12.32 -4.62 27.09
N SER A 205 11.40 -4.34 26.17
CA SER A 205 10.33 -5.26 25.84
C SER A 205 10.70 -6.06 24.58
N ARG A 206 10.41 -7.35 24.60
CA ARG A 206 10.54 -8.19 23.40
C ARG A 206 9.32 -8.09 22.48
N LEU A 207 8.24 -7.46 22.94
CA LEU A 207 6.97 -7.40 22.24
C LEU A 207 6.65 -6.00 21.71
N SER A 208 7.30 -4.96 22.25
CA SER A 208 7.04 -3.57 21.87
C SER A 208 8.33 -2.83 21.54
N SER A 209 8.29 -1.99 20.52
CA SER A 209 9.36 -1.07 20.15
C SER A 209 9.12 0.29 20.77
N GLN A 210 10.19 0.92 21.25
CA GLN A 210 10.20 2.31 21.68
C GLN A 210 10.18 3.27 20.48
N TYR A 211 10.37 2.76 19.28
CA TYR A 211 10.49 3.53 18.06
C TYR A 211 9.44 3.11 17.05
N ARG A 212 8.85 4.10 16.36
CA ARG A 212 8.01 3.92 15.19
C ARG A 212 8.73 4.51 13.97
N GLN A 213 8.29 4.15 12.78
CA GLN A 213 8.77 4.73 11.53
C GLN A 213 7.77 5.78 11.05
N ASP A 214 8.19 7.05 11.04
CA ASP A 214 7.36 8.15 10.53
C ASP A 214 7.81 8.52 9.12
N LEU A 215 6.87 8.63 8.19
CA LEU A 215 7.09 9.33 6.94
C LEU A 215 7.27 10.82 7.24
N LYS A 216 8.28 11.44 6.69
CA LYS A 216 8.61 12.85 6.87
C LYS A 216 8.53 13.63 5.57
N ARG A 217 8.78 12.99 4.46
CA ARG A 217 8.66 13.59 3.13
C ARG A 217 8.45 12.53 2.06
N THR A 218 7.62 12.85 1.08
CA THR A 218 7.50 12.07 -0.14
C THR A 218 7.60 13.02 -1.34
N PHE A 219 8.47 12.67 -2.28
CA PHE A 219 8.58 13.30 -3.59
C PHE A 219 7.91 12.39 -4.60
N VAL A 220 7.02 12.94 -5.40
CA VAL A 220 6.37 12.25 -6.52
C VAL A 220 6.67 13.03 -7.78
N ILE A 221 7.26 12.40 -8.79
CA ILE A 221 7.52 12.98 -10.10
C ILE A 221 6.60 12.29 -11.09
N VAL A 222 5.80 13.09 -11.78
CA VAL A 222 4.88 12.66 -12.83
C VAL A 222 5.46 13.07 -14.19
N ASP A 223 5.80 12.08 -15.00
CA ASP A 223 6.24 12.29 -16.37
C ASP A 223 5.01 12.37 -17.27
N VAL A 224 4.64 13.60 -17.67
CA VAL A 224 3.37 13.85 -18.37
C VAL A 224 3.34 13.25 -19.78
N ASP A 225 4.48 13.00 -20.38
CA ASP A 225 4.57 12.37 -21.70
C ASP A 225 4.37 10.85 -21.65
N ARG A 226 4.35 10.27 -20.44
CA ARG A 226 4.25 8.83 -20.19
C ARG A 226 2.97 8.38 -19.50
N ILE A 227 2.12 9.30 -19.03
CA ILE A 227 0.88 8.91 -18.32
C ILE A 227 -0.19 8.30 -19.24
N GLY A 228 -0.10 8.48 -20.56
CA GLY A 228 -1.08 7.92 -21.50
C GLY A 228 -2.51 8.42 -21.28
N ASP A 229 -3.49 7.54 -21.49
CA ASP A 229 -4.92 7.85 -21.40
C ASP A 229 -5.50 7.71 -19.97
N VAL A 230 -4.65 7.90 -18.95
CA VAL A 230 -5.07 7.83 -17.54
C VAL A 230 -5.90 9.06 -17.17
N THR A 231 -7.04 8.84 -16.52
CA THR A 231 -7.89 9.95 -16.03
C THR A 231 -7.24 10.64 -14.84
N LEU A 232 -7.64 11.90 -14.62
CA LEU A 232 -7.12 12.68 -13.49
C LEU A 232 -7.48 12.05 -12.12
N GLN A 233 -8.65 11.38 -12.04
CA GLN A 233 -9.05 10.63 -10.85
C GLN A 233 -8.11 9.44 -10.60
N GLN A 234 -7.86 8.62 -11.62
CA GLN A 234 -6.94 7.47 -11.51
C GLN A 234 -5.54 7.92 -11.11
N LEU A 235 -5.03 9.00 -11.73
CA LEU A 235 -3.74 9.56 -11.41
C LEU A 235 -3.68 10.08 -9.95
N GLY A 236 -4.71 10.80 -9.51
CA GLY A 236 -4.82 11.27 -8.13
C GLY A 236 -4.84 10.14 -7.11
N ASP A 237 -5.58 9.07 -7.40
CA ASP A 237 -5.67 7.87 -6.57
C ASP A 237 -4.33 7.08 -6.53
N TYR A 238 -3.68 6.94 -7.68
CA TYR A 238 -2.34 6.35 -7.75
C TYR A 238 -1.32 7.14 -6.91
N ILE A 239 -1.33 8.46 -7.06
CA ILE A 239 -0.44 9.34 -6.28
C ILE A 239 -0.76 9.24 -4.79
N ALA A 240 -2.04 9.19 -4.39
CA ALA A 240 -2.43 9.01 -3.00
C ALA A 240 -1.86 7.71 -2.42
N MET A 241 -1.98 6.57 -3.14
CA MET A 241 -1.43 5.29 -2.72
C MET A 241 0.07 5.36 -2.46
N VAL A 242 0.86 5.89 -3.41
CA VAL A 242 2.33 5.92 -3.29
C VAL A 242 2.85 7.03 -2.38
N ALA A 243 2.05 8.05 -2.09
CA ALA A 243 2.43 9.15 -1.22
C ALA A 243 2.08 8.92 0.24
N LEU A 244 1.01 8.18 0.51
CA LEU A 244 0.52 7.93 1.88
C LEU A 244 1.12 6.67 2.51
N ALA A 245 1.73 5.80 1.73
CA ALA A 245 2.43 4.63 2.20
C ALA A 245 3.83 4.52 1.59
N GLN A 246 4.69 3.73 2.21
CA GLN A 246 6.02 3.42 1.66
C GLN A 246 5.90 2.20 0.75
N ILE A 247 5.57 2.47 -0.52
CA ILE A 247 5.32 1.46 -1.55
C ILE A 247 6.60 1.08 -2.28
N ASN A 248 6.76 -0.21 -2.53
CA ASN A 248 7.84 -0.76 -3.36
C ASN A 248 7.56 -0.42 -4.84
N PRO A 249 8.41 0.37 -5.52
CA PRO A 249 8.19 0.64 -6.93
C PRO A 249 8.30 -0.60 -7.81
N ASP A 250 9.00 -1.64 -7.38
CA ASP A 250 9.19 -2.89 -8.14
C ASP A 250 8.26 -4.01 -7.66
N ALA A 251 7.14 -3.67 -7.01
CA ALA A 251 6.16 -4.65 -6.55
C ALA A 251 5.57 -5.42 -7.73
N ASP A 252 5.56 -6.74 -7.65
CA ASP A 252 4.82 -7.60 -8.58
C ASP A 252 3.36 -7.68 -8.12
N THR A 253 2.54 -6.80 -8.69
CA THR A 253 1.14 -6.62 -8.31
C THR A 253 0.14 -7.15 -9.34
N GLY A 254 0.60 -7.71 -10.48
CA GLY A 254 -0.26 -8.11 -11.60
C GLY A 254 -1.35 -9.15 -11.28
N ARG A 255 -1.23 -9.87 -10.16
CA ARG A 255 -2.24 -10.83 -9.68
C ARG A 255 -3.26 -10.23 -8.71
N PHE A 256 -3.12 -8.96 -8.35
CA PHE A 256 -3.99 -8.27 -7.40
C PHE A 256 -4.76 -7.16 -8.10
N GLU A 257 -5.98 -6.93 -7.65
CA GLU A 257 -6.77 -5.79 -8.08
C GLU A 257 -6.32 -4.54 -7.29
N THR A 258 -5.37 -3.79 -7.83
CA THR A 258 -4.77 -2.61 -7.18
C THR A 258 -4.54 -1.49 -8.18
N ILE A 259 -4.64 -0.25 -7.69
CA ILE A 259 -4.31 0.95 -8.48
C ILE A 259 -2.86 0.96 -8.95
N LEU A 260 -1.97 0.19 -8.33
CA LEU A 260 -0.57 0.10 -8.72
C LEU A 260 -0.36 -0.51 -10.11
N ASN A 261 -1.34 -1.24 -10.65
CA ASN A 261 -1.34 -1.76 -12.02
C ASN A 261 -1.82 -0.73 -13.07
N LEU A 262 -2.13 0.51 -12.67
CA LEU A 262 -2.72 1.54 -13.52
C LEU A 262 -2.01 1.74 -14.86
N PHE A 263 -0.68 1.76 -14.84
CA PHE A 263 0.11 2.03 -16.04
C PHE A 263 0.38 0.79 -16.89
N ASP A 264 0.18 -0.41 -16.34
CA ASP A 264 0.28 -1.67 -17.07
C ASP A 264 -1.08 -2.00 -17.72
N GLU A 265 -2.20 -1.76 -17.02
CA GLU A 265 -3.56 -2.03 -17.46
C GLU A 265 -4.51 -0.87 -17.10
N PRO A 266 -4.47 0.28 -17.82
CA PRO A 266 -5.24 1.48 -17.44
C PRO A 266 -6.77 1.28 -17.40
N GLY A 267 -7.29 0.30 -18.14
CA GLY A 267 -8.71 -0.02 -18.17
C GLY A 267 -9.20 -0.91 -17.02
N ALA A 268 -8.29 -1.58 -16.30
CA ALA A 268 -8.63 -2.56 -15.27
C ALA A 268 -9.12 -1.90 -13.96
N VAL A 269 -8.61 -0.72 -13.63
CA VAL A 269 -8.92 -0.04 -12.37
C VAL A 269 -9.41 1.38 -12.60
N GLN A 270 -10.46 1.80 -11.88
CA GLN A 270 -11.05 3.13 -12.02
C GLN A 270 -10.56 4.11 -10.93
N GLY A 271 -9.84 3.61 -9.93
CA GLY A 271 -9.33 4.37 -8.78
C GLY A 271 -8.81 3.43 -7.71
N LEU A 272 -8.67 3.93 -6.47
CA LEU A 272 -8.30 3.08 -5.31
C LEU A 272 -9.30 1.93 -5.17
N THR A 273 -8.78 0.73 -5.21
CA THR A 273 -9.56 -0.51 -5.07
C THR A 273 -9.85 -0.83 -3.60
N GLY A 274 -10.64 -1.88 -3.36
CA GLY A 274 -10.85 -2.40 -2.01
C GLY A 274 -9.54 -2.88 -1.37
N TRP A 275 -8.63 -3.50 -2.15
CA TRP A 275 -7.31 -3.91 -1.67
C TRP A 275 -6.43 -2.73 -1.25
N ASP A 276 -6.43 -1.67 -2.05
CA ASP A 276 -5.64 -0.46 -1.76
C ASP A 276 -6.12 0.22 -0.49
N ARG A 277 -7.46 0.39 -0.36
CA ARG A 277 -8.07 1.00 0.82
C ARG A 277 -7.80 0.19 2.08
N ALA A 278 -8.06 -1.11 2.05
CA ALA A 278 -7.82 -2.00 3.16
C ALA A 278 -6.34 -2.06 3.57
N TYR A 279 -5.41 -1.98 2.60
CA TYR A 279 -3.98 -1.86 2.89
C TYR A 279 -3.66 -0.55 3.63
N LEU A 280 -4.15 0.58 3.13
CA LEU A 280 -3.92 1.88 3.75
C LEU A 280 -4.55 1.92 5.15
N GLU A 281 -5.80 1.51 5.30
CA GLU A 281 -6.50 1.44 6.59
C GLU A 281 -5.75 0.54 7.57
N GLY A 282 -5.40 -0.68 7.16
CA GLY A 282 -4.62 -1.59 7.98
C GLY A 282 -3.25 -1.03 8.39
N LEU A 283 -2.58 -0.27 7.50
CA LEU A 283 -1.33 0.41 7.81
C LEU A 283 -1.54 1.48 8.89
N TYR A 284 -2.61 2.26 8.82
CA TYR A 284 -2.87 3.37 9.74
C TYR A 284 -3.52 2.94 11.05
N GLU A 285 -4.31 1.87 11.07
CA GLU A 285 -4.90 1.28 12.26
C GLU A 285 -3.96 0.35 13.02
N SER A 286 -2.94 -0.22 12.33
CA SER A 286 -2.02 -1.17 12.96
C SER A 286 -1.27 -0.55 14.14
N GLU A 287 -1.05 -1.38 15.18
CA GLU A 287 -0.27 -0.98 16.35
C GLU A 287 1.20 -0.74 15.94
N TRP A 288 1.62 0.52 15.94
CA TRP A 288 2.95 0.99 15.49
C TRP A 288 4.11 0.58 16.41
N TYR A 289 3.84 0.10 17.61
CA TYR A 289 4.86 -0.32 18.59
C TYR A 289 5.26 -1.80 18.49
N ARG A 290 4.74 -2.55 17.53
CA ARG A 290 5.15 -3.95 17.35
C ARG A 290 6.58 -4.04 16.87
N VAL A 291 7.40 -4.89 17.55
CA VAL A 291 8.83 -5.04 17.28
C VAL A 291 9.11 -5.69 15.93
N SER A 292 8.20 -6.52 15.44
CA SER A 292 8.41 -7.36 14.26
C SER A 292 7.65 -6.83 13.06
N GLN A 293 8.34 -6.66 11.93
CA GLN A 293 7.73 -6.38 10.64
C GLN A 293 6.65 -7.41 10.29
N ASN A 294 6.91 -8.70 10.53
CA ASN A 294 5.94 -9.77 10.25
C ASN A 294 4.65 -9.62 11.06
N SER A 295 4.71 -9.07 12.28
CA SER A 295 3.49 -8.80 13.05
C SER A 295 2.70 -7.61 12.52
N GLN A 296 3.35 -6.61 11.91
CA GLN A 296 2.66 -5.53 11.21
C GLN A 296 2.04 -6.02 9.90
N VAL A 297 2.78 -6.80 9.11
CA VAL A 297 2.26 -7.43 7.88
C VAL A 297 1.00 -8.24 8.20
N ARG A 298 1.03 -9.11 9.20
CA ARG A 298 -0.14 -9.88 9.60
C ARG A 298 -1.31 -9.03 10.08
N ALA A 299 -1.06 -7.95 10.82
CA ALA A 299 -2.12 -7.05 11.26
C ALA A 299 -2.82 -6.41 10.06
N ILE A 300 -2.05 -5.90 9.09
CA ILE A 300 -2.59 -5.32 7.86
C ILE A 300 -3.33 -6.38 7.03
N SER A 301 -2.76 -7.57 6.86
CA SER A 301 -3.39 -8.68 6.13
C SER A 301 -4.72 -9.10 6.77
N THR A 302 -4.80 -9.07 8.10
CA THR A 302 -6.05 -9.34 8.81
C THR A 302 -7.09 -8.25 8.54
N THR A 303 -6.70 -6.97 8.51
CA THR A 303 -7.61 -5.88 8.14
C THR A 303 -8.13 -6.06 6.72
N ILE A 304 -7.24 -6.32 5.74
CA ILE A 304 -7.63 -6.60 4.35
C ILE A 304 -8.65 -7.76 4.30
N SER A 305 -8.38 -8.84 5.01
CA SER A 305 -9.25 -10.02 5.00
C SER A 305 -10.60 -9.77 5.65
N ASN A 306 -10.66 -8.91 6.67
CA ASN A 306 -11.91 -8.53 7.33
C ASN A 306 -12.74 -7.62 6.42
N GLU A 307 -12.16 -6.57 5.85
CA GLU A 307 -12.83 -5.67 4.91
C GLU A 307 -13.42 -6.43 3.72
N TYR A 308 -12.69 -7.39 3.18
CA TYR A 308 -13.19 -8.21 2.08
C TYR A 308 -14.32 -9.16 2.49
N ARG A 309 -14.33 -9.66 3.72
CA ARG A 309 -15.42 -10.48 4.26
C ARG A 309 -16.68 -9.65 4.51
N ASP A 310 -16.49 -8.45 5.05
CA ASP A 310 -17.61 -7.55 5.38
C ASP A 310 -18.24 -6.94 4.12
N ALA A 311 -17.46 -6.73 3.05
CA ALA A 311 -17.94 -6.27 1.76
C ALA A 311 -18.73 -7.34 0.97
N ARG A 312 -18.58 -8.62 1.29
CA ARG A 312 -19.43 -9.69 0.72
C ARG A 312 -20.81 -9.61 1.37
N PRO A 313 -21.88 -9.42 0.59
CA PRO A 313 -23.24 -9.53 1.13
C PRO A 313 -23.35 -10.91 1.81
N ALA A 314 -23.81 -10.93 3.06
CA ALA A 314 -24.18 -12.18 3.70
C ALA A 314 -25.16 -12.88 2.79
N GLU A 315 -24.80 -14.04 2.23
CA GLU A 315 -25.77 -14.90 1.55
C GLU A 315 -26.93 -15.12 2.52
N PRO A 316 -28.16 -14.87 2.10
CA PRO A 316 -29.28 -15.03 2.99
C PRO A 316 -29.28 -16.47 3.49
N VAL A 317 -29.21 -16.64 4.81
CA VAL A 317 -29.45 -17.91 5.47
C VAL A 317 -30.93 -18.17 5.30
N ASP A 318 -31.34 -18.69 4.14
CA ASP A 318 -32.68 -19.17 3.91
C ASP A 318 -32.88 -20.44 4.75
N GLY A 319 -33.78 -20.35 5.72
CA GLY A 319 -34.46 -21.50 6.25
C GLY A 319 -34.17 -21.86 7.68
N ALA A 320 -34.75 -21.15 8.60
CA ALA A 320 -35.25 -21.74 9.85
C ALA A 320 -36.75 -21.50 9.89
N GLU A 321 -37.54 -22.43 9.37
CA GLU A 321 -38.92 -22.76 9.82
C GLU A 321 -39.03 -24.26 10.02
#